data_4689e8bf0995b10b56648b1f46e4fd63
#
_entry.id   4689e8bf0995b10b56648b1f46e4fd63
#
_cell.length_a   1.000
_cell.length_b   1.000
_cell.length_c   1.000
_cell.angle_alpha   90.00
_cell.angle_beta   90.00
_cell.angle_gamma   90.00
#
_symmetry.space_group_name_H-M   'P 1'
#
loop_
_entity.id
_entity.type
_entity.pdbx_description
1 polymer ?
#
loop_
_entity_poly.entity_id
_entity_poly.type
_entity_poly.pdbx_seq_one_letter_code
_entity_poly.pdbx_strand_id
1 'polypeptide(L)'
;MHLWKTGFRVRALAALVLAAALTGCATGHYTPLGEAAKEEVEQLKENVYRVDYRASAFTSQEQLDSYLRRRCAELTLREGYDYFHLAGRSDVLGLSRRTVMTVTLYKGLAPAGVADLYNAKDVLAGPASALKTD
;
A
#
# COMPACT_ATOMS: atom_id res chain seq x y z
N MET A 1 -42.60 26.79 -18.93
CA MET A 1 -41.32 26.76 -19.66
C MET A 1 -40.09 26.81 -18.77
N HIS A 2 -40.10 27.52 -17.67
CA HIS A 2 -38.95 27.58 -16.78
C HIS A 2 -38.67 26.28 -15.99
N LEU A 3 -39.67 25.47 -15.70
CA LEU A 3 -39.57 24.19 -14.99
C LEU A 3 -38.82 23.11 -15.82
N TRP A 4 -38.91 23.21 -17.13
CA TRP A 4 -38.20 22.28 -18.03
C TRP A 4 -36.67 22.47 -17.98
N LYS A 5 -36.20 23.70 -17.93
CA LYS A 5 -34.76 24.02 -17.88
C LYS A 5 -34.11 23.63 -16.54
N THR A 6 -34.84 23.76 -15.44
CA THR A 6 -34.36 23.38 -14.11
C THR A 6 -34.24 21.85 -13.95
N GLY A 7 -35.19 21.10 -14.50
CA GLY A 7 -35.12 19.63 -14.46
C GLY A 7 -33.94 19.02 -15.21
N PHE A 8 -33.58 19.60 -16.32
CA PHE A 8 -32.43 19.15 -17.13
C PHE A 8 -31.09 19.39 -16.44
N ARG A 9 -30.93 20.55 -15.80
CA ARG A 9 -29.70 20.90 -15.07
C ARG A 9 -29.47 20.01 -13.86
N VAL A 10 -30.51 19.67 -13.12
CA VAL A 10 -30.44 18.81 -11.94
C VAL A 10 -30.08 17.38 -12.34
N ARG A 11 -30.64 16.89 -13.44
CA ARG A 11 -30.32 15.53 -13.94
C ARG A 11 -28.88 15.42 -14.45
N ALA A 12 -28.38 16.44 -15.11
CA ALA A 12 -27.00 16.49 -15.59
C ALA A 12 -26.00 16.50 -14.41
N LEU A 13 -26.27 17.27 -13.37
CA LEU A 13 -25.44 17.32 -12.17
C LEU A 13 -25.45 15.99 -11.40
N ALA A 14 -26.61 15.34 -11.27
CA ALA A 14 -26.73 14.04 -10.62
C ALA A 14 -25.96 12.96 -11.36
N ALA A 15 -26.00 12.95 -12.69
CA ALA A 15 -25.25 12.02 -13.52
C ALA A 15 -23.73 12.21 -13.39
N LEU A 16 -23.27 13.45 -13.28
CA LEU A 16 -21.85 13.80 -13.14
C LEU A 16 -21.30 13.35 -11.78
N VAL A 17 -22.06 13.53 -10.72
CA VAL A 17 -21.70 13.09 -9.37
C VAL A 17 -21.62 11.57 -9.29
N LEU A 18 -22.54 10.87 -9.92
CA LEU A 18 -22.55 9.40 -9.95
C LEU A 18 -21.35 8.84 -10.74
N ALA A 19 -20.99 9.47 -11.85
CA ALA A 19 -19.80 9.07 -12.64
C ALA A 19 -18.50 9.28 -11.85
N ALA A 20 -18.38 10.37 -11.09
CA ALA A 20 -17.22 10.62 -10.22
C ALA A 20 -17.09 9.59 -9.09
N ALA A 21 -18.21 9.14 -8.51
CA ALA A 21 -18.22 8.11 -7.47
C ALA A 21 -17.78 6.73 -8.00
N LEU A 22 -18.14 6.38 -9.24
CA LEU A 22 -17.75 5.13 -9.88
C LEU A 22 -16.26 5.07 -10.24
N THR A 23 -15.64 6.18 -10.61
CA THR A 23 -14.21 6.25 -10.92
C THR A 23 -13.34 6.14 -9.68
N GLY A 24 -13.80 6.52 -8.48
CA GLY A 24 -13.07 6.41 -7.22
C GLY A 24 -12.87 4.98 -6.71
N CYS A 25 -13.71 4.02 -7.13
CA CYS A 25 -13.68 2.64 -6.66
C CYS A 25 -12.82 1.69 -7.52
N ALA A 26 -12.35 2.11 -8.70
CA ALA A 26 -11.75 1.23 -9.71
C ALA A 26 -10.22 1.29 -9.76
N THR A 27 -9.57 2.08 -8.93
CA THR A 27 -8.13 2.32 -9.04
C THR A 27 -7.35 1.56 -7.98
N GLY A 28 -6.51 0.60 -8.43
CA GLY A 28 -5.56 -0.12 -7.57
C GLY A 28 -4.40 0.76 -7.14
N HIS A 29 -4.68 1.90 -6.50
CA HIS A 29 -3.66 2.80 -5.99
C HIS A 29 -3.00 2.26 -4.73
N TYR A 30 -1.75 2.63 -4.52
CA TYR A 30 -1.05 2.37 -3.28
C TYR A 30 -1.78 3.04 -2.10
N THR A 31 -2.01 2.27 -1.04
CA THR A 31 -2.55 2.77 0.22
C THR A 31 -1.41 3.01 1.20
N PRO A 32 -1.11 4.28 1.55
CA PRO A 32 -0.05 4.61 2.49
C PRO A 32 -0.28 4.02 3.88
N LEU A 33 0.80 3.85 4.64
CA LEU A 33 0.75 3.33 6.00
C LEU A 33 -0.20 4.12 6.92
N GLY A 34 -0.23 5.44 6.79
CA GLY A 34 -1.12 6.30 7.58
C GLY A 34 -2.61 6.07 7.33
N GLU A 35 -2.98 5.46 6.21
CA GLU A 35 -4.36 5.10 5.85
C GLU A 35 -4.65 3.62 6.06
N ALA A 36 -3.64 2.82 6.46
CA ALA A 36 -3.81 1.40 6.71
C ALA A 36 -4.69 1.16 7.95
N ALA A 37 -5.49 0.10 7.90
CA ALA A 37 -6.23 -0.36 9.07
C ALA A 37 -5.26 -0.83 10.16
N LYS A 38 -5.66 -0.72 11.42
CA LYS A 38 -4.82 -1.11 12.57
C LYS A 38 -4.37 -2.57 12.50
N GLU A 39 -5.20 -3.43 11.96
CA GLU A 39 -4.95 -4.85 11.81
C GLU A 39 -3.89 -5.15 10.74
N GLU A 40 -3.59 -4.20 9.88
CA GLU A 40 -2.61 -4.36 8.80
C GLU A 40 -1.16 -4.18 9.27
N VAL A 41 -0.95 -3.70 10.49
CA VAL A 41 0.37 -3.60 11.12
C VAL A 41 0.28 -4.04 12.56
N GLU A 42 1.00 -5.09 12.91
CA GLU A 42 1.05 -5.63 14.27
C GLU A 42 2.50 -5.73 14.75
N GLN A 43 2.80 -5.12 15.88
CA GLN A 43 4.11 -5.26 16.51
C GLN A 43 4.19 -6.61 17.23
N LEU A 44 5.16 -7.45 16.84
CA LEU A 44 5.38 -8.77 17.44
C LEU A 44 6.46 -8.72 18.52
N LYS A 45 7.50 -7.92 18.31
CA LYS A 45 8.60 -7.66 19.23
C LYS A 45 9.03 -6.19 19.06
N GLU A 46 10.01 -5.73 19.81
CA GLU A 46 10.51 -4.35 19.75
C GLU A 46 10.78 -3.87 18.32
N ASN A 47 11.46 -4.68 17.50
CA ASN A 47 11.84 -4.36 16.14
C ASN A 47 11.30 -5.35 15.10
N VAL A 48 10.29 -6.12 15.45
CA VAL A 48 9.68 -7.11 14.55
C VAL A 48 8.18 -6.83 14.42
N TYR A 49 7.73 -6.71 13.18
CA TYR A 49 6.34 -6.39 12.84
C TYR A 49 5.78 -7.41 11.86
N ARG A 50 4.50 -7.66 11.97
CA ARG A 50 3.72 -8.28 10.92
C ARG A 50 3.06 -7.18 10.11
N VAL A 51 3.30 -7.15 8.81
CA VAL A 51 2.74 -6.17 7.89
C VAL A 51 1.88 -6.87 6.87
N ASP A 52 0.68 -6.39 6.72
CA ASP A 52 -0.35 -6.89 5.83
C ASP A 52 -0.63 -5.83 4.77
N TYR A 53 -0.80 -6.25 3.52
CA TYR A 53 -1.23 -5.38 2.45
C TYR A 53 -2.32 -6.05 1.63
N ARG A 54 -3.42 -5.34 1.45
CA ARG A 54 -4.55 -5.77 0.62
C ARG A 54 -4.63 -4.93 -0.63
N ALA A 55 -4.84 -5.58 -1.75
CA ALA A 55 -5.02 -4.95 -3.04
C ALA A 55 -6.18 -5.60 -3.79
N SER A 56 -6.59 -4.99 -4.90
CA SER A 56 -7.62 -5.58 -5.75
C SER A 56 -7.16 -6.91 -6.34
N ALA A 57 -8.10 -7.78 -6.69
CA ALA A 57 -7.81 -9.07 -7.33
C ALA A 57 -7.08 -8.92 -8.67
N PHE A 58 -7.15 -7.74 -9.29
CA PHE A 58 -6.50 -7.43 -10.56
C PHE A 58 -5.07 -6.89 -10.42
N THR A 59 -4.62 -6.63 -9.20
CA THR A 59 -3.25 -6.19 -8.94
C THR A 59 -2.28 -7.32 -9.25
N SER A 60 -1.21 -7.04 -10.02
CA SER A 60 -0.16 -8.01 -10.30
C SER A 60 0.62 -8.36 -9.03
N GLN A 61 1.26 -9.53 -9.03
CA GLN A 61 2.12 -9.95 -7.93
C GLN A 61 3.27 -8.96 -7.69
N GLU A 62 3.91 -8.51 -8.77
CA GLU A 62 5.00 -7.53 -8.71
C GLU A 62 4.56 -6.21 -8.10
N GLN A 63 3.38 -5.73 -8.47
CA GLN A 63 2.83 -4.50 -7.94
C GLN A 63 2.45 -4.65 -6.46
N LEU A 64 1.88 -5.79 -6.07
CA LEU A 64 1.57 -6.10 -4.68
C LEU A 64 2.84 -6.13 -3.83
N ASP A 65 3.90 -6.74 -4.34
CA ASP A 65 5.20 -6.81 -3.67
C ASP A 65 5.82 -5.41 -3.50
N SER A 66 5.73 -4.58 -4.52
CA SER A 66 6.24 -3.22 -4.45
C SER A 66 5.46 -2.35 -3.45
N TYR A 67 4.16 -2.52 -3.39
CA TYR A 67 3.32 -1.82 -2.40
C TYR A 67 3.63 -2.26 -0.97
N LEU A 68 3.80 -3.55 -0.75
CA LEU A 68 4.19 -4.08 0.56
C LEU A 68 5.56 -3.55 0.98
N ARG A 69 6.54 -3.58 0.08
CA ARG A 69 7.88 -3.05 0.33
C ARG A 69 7.86 -1.57 0.69
N ARG A 70 7.07 -0.79 -0.01
CA ARG A 70 6.89 0.63 0.29
C ARG A 70 6.25 0.84 1.66
N ARG A 71 5.23 0.08 2.01
CA ARG A 71 4.61 0.14 3.33
C ARG A 71 5.60 -0.21 4.44
N CYS A 72 6.44 -1.23 4.23
CA CYS A 72 7.50 -1.60 5.18
C CYS A 72 8.55 -0.50 5.34
N ALA A 73 8.88 0.20 4.25
CA ALA A 73 9.80 1.35 4.31
C ALA A 73 9.20 2.51 5.10
N GLU A 74 7.94 2.83 4.90
CA GLU A 74 7.24 3.85 5.67
C GLU A 74 7.18 3.49 7.16
N LEU A 75 6.88 2.25 7.49
CA LEU A 75 6.89 1.73 8.86
C LEU A 75 8.28 1.87 9.49
N THR A 76 9.32 1.47 8.75
CA THR A 76 10.71 1.54 9.21
C THR A 76 11.09 2.95 9.65
N LEU A 77 10.80 3.96 8.83
CA LEU A 77 11.09 5.35 9.15
C LEU A 77 10.20 5.90 10.27
N ARG A 78 8.92 5.54 10.28
CA ARG A 78 7.98 5.96 11.33
C ARG A 78 8.46 5.51 12.72
N GLU A 79 8.97 4.27 12.81
CA GLU A 79 9.45 3.69 14.07
C GLU A 79 10.91 4.08 14.40
N GLY A 80 11.54 4.93 13.60
CA GLY A 80 12.87 5.46 13.86
C GLY A 80 14.02 4.52 13.46
N TYR A 81 13.77 3.57 12.58
CA TYR A 81 14.76 2.65 12.03
C TYR A 81 15.20 3.07 10.62
N ASP A 82 16.25 2.44 10.09
CA ASP A 82 16.86 2.79 8.81
C ASP A 82 16.72 1.68 7.75
N TYR A 83 16.77 0.43 8.18
CA TYR A 83 16.74 -0.74 7.30
C TYR A 83 15.65 -1.70 7.74
N PHE A 84 15.15 -2.49 6.78
CA PHE A 84 14.23 -3.58 7.07
C PHE A 84 14.58 -4.83 6.28
N HIS A 85 14.29 -5.96 6.88
CA HIS A 85 14.43 -7.29 6.30
C HIS A 85 13.06 -7.94 6.19
N LEU A 86 12.75 -8.48 5.01
CA LEU A 86 11.50 -9.18 4.76
C LEU A 86 11.68 -10.68 4.99
N ALA A 87 10.86 -11.25 5.86
CA ALA A 87 10.86 -12.67 6.17
C ALA A 87 9.43 -13.19 6.29
N GLY A 88 9.24 -14.49 6.14
CA GLY A 88 7.96 -15.14 6.42
C GLY A 88 6.79 -14.60 5.62
N ARG A 89 6.74 -14.90 4.33
CA ARG A 89 5.66 -14.47 3.44
C ARG A 89 4.48 -15.42 3.45
N SER A 90 3.28 -14.85 3.46
CA SER A 90 2.04 -15.58 3.24
C SER A 90 1.11 -14.79 2.32
N ASP A 91 0.69 -15.42 1.22
CA ASP A 91 -0.21 -14.83 0.24
C ASP A 91 -1.58 -15.50 0.32
N VAL A 92 -2.64 -14.68 0.30
CA VAL A 92 -4.03 -15.15 0.29
C VAL A 92 -4.70 -14.63 -0.98
N LEU A 93 -5.26 -15.54 -1.75
CA LEU A 93 -6.03 -15.26 -2.95
C LEU A 93 -7.52 -15.46 -2.67
N GLY A 94 -8.34 -14.52 -3.11
CA GLY A 94 -9.78 -14.55 -2.96
C GLY A 94 -10.43 -13.43 -3.76
N LEU A 95 -11.46 -12.81 -3.22
CA LEU A 95 -12.10 -11.63 -3.81
C LEU A 95 -11.16 -10.42 -3.87
N SER A 96 -10.11 -10.42 -3.04
CA SER A 96 -9.01 -9.48 -3.05
C SER A 96 -7.69 -10.22 -2.91
N ARG A 97 -6.58 -9.56 -3.24
CA ARG A 97 -5.23 -10.09 -2.99
C ARG A 97 -4.73 -9.54 -1.68
N ARG A 98 -4.17 -10.42 -0.88
CA ARG A 98 -3.58 -10.09 0.41
C ARG A 98 -2.21 -10.74 0.53
N THR A 99 -1.22 -9.98 0.96
CA THR A 99 0.08 -10.52 1.31
C THR A 99 0.47 -10.09 2.73
N VAL A 100 1.06 -10.99 3.46
CA VAL A 100 1.50 -10.77 4.84
C VAL A 100 2.98 -11.08 4.95
N MET A 101 3.73 -10.19 5.57
CA MET A 101 5.16 -10.34 5.79
C MET A 101 5.49 -10.14 7.27
N THR A 102 6.46 -10.89 7.75
CA THR A 102 7.18 -10.55 8.98
C THR A 102 8.38 -9.70 8.61
N VAL A 103 8.50 -8.56 9.24
CA VAL A 103 9.50 -7.53 8.94
C VAL A 103 10.34 -7.28 10.18
N THR A 104 11.66 -7.37 10.05
CA THR A 104 12.61 -7.00 11.11
C THR A 104 13.26 -5.66 10.76
N LEU A 105 13.25 -4.73 11.71
CA LEU A 105 13.77 -3.38 11.53
C LEU A 105 15.15 -3.25 12.18
N TYR A 106 16.05 -2.52 11.51
CA TYR A 106 17.42 -2.27 11.98
C TYR A 106 17.75 -0.80 11.96
N LYS A 107 18.51 -0.36 12.97
CA LYS A 107 18.93 1.02 13.10
C LYS A 107 20.44 1.14 12.93
N GLY A 108 20.90 2.24 12.35
CA GLY A 108 22.32 2.56 12.18
C GLY A 108 22.95 1.87 11.00
N LEU A 109 23.99 1.09 11.22
CA LEU A 109 24.69 0.39 10.16
C LEU A 109 23.91 -0.82 9.68
N ALA A 110 23.94 -1.06 8.36
CA ALA A 110 23.31 -2.24 7.78
C ALA A 110 23.94 -3.51 8.36
N PRO A 111 23.13 -4.45 8.88
CA PRO A 111 23.65 -5.72 9.38
C PRO A 111 24.28 -6.54 8.26
N ALA A 112 25.44 -7.12 8.51
CA ALA A 112 26.15 -7.96 7.56
C ALA A 112 25.46 -9.33 7.42
N GLY A 113 25.44 -9.89 6.21
CA GLY A 113 24.98 -11.25 5.96
C GLY A 113 23.46 -11.44 5.98
N VAL A 114 22.67 -10.36 5.99
CA VAL A 114 21.21 -10.42 5.92
C VAL A 114 20.79 -10.33 4.47
N ALA A 115 20.15 -11.37 3.96
CA ALA A 115 19.50 -11.33 2.64
C ALA A 115 18.23 -10.50 2.69
N ASP A 116 17.76 -10.02 1.54
CA ASP A 116 16.55 -9.21 1.43
C ASP A 116 16.50 -8.03 2.42
N LEU A 117 17.63 -7.35 2.55
CA LEU A 117 17.76 -6.14 3.35
C LEU A 117 17.55 -4.93 2.47
N TYR A 118 16.68 -4.04 2.91
CA TYR A 118 16.32 -2.80 2.19
C TYR A 118 16.62 -1.58 3.03
N ASN A 119 17.17 -0.55 2.39
CA ASN A 119 17.25 0.79 2.98
C ASN A 119 15.91 1.50 2.75
N ALA A 120 15.26 1.90 3.85
CA ALA A 120 13.92 2.48 3.77
C ALA A 120 13.87 3.78 2.96
N LYS A 121 14.86 4.65 3.10
CA LYS A 121 14.93 5.89 2.34
C LYS A 121 15.10 5.66 0.85
N ASP A 122 15.92 4.69 0.48
CA ASP A 122 16.14 4.32 -0.92
C ASP A 122 14.85 3.78 -1.56
N VAL A 123 14.11 2.94 -0.84
CA VAL A 123 12.81 2.43 -1.31
C VAL A 123 11.83 3.57 -1.55
N LEU A 124 11.76 4.53 -0.65
CA LEU A 124 10.83 5.67 -0.75
C LEU A 124 11.29 6.75 -1.74
N ALA A 125 12.58 6.82 -2.05
CA ALA A 125 13.13 7.76 -3.03
C ALA A 125 12.71 7.41 -4.46
N GLY A 126 12.44 6.12 -4.74
CA GLY A 126 11.91 5.68 -6.02
C GLY A 126 10.41 6.00 -6.16
N PRO A 127 9.93 6.32 -7.38
CA PRO A 127 8.49 6.43 -7.60
C PRO A 127 7.81 5.07 -7.39
N ALA A 128 6.56 5.07 -6.93
CA ALA A 128 5.79 3.83 -6.69
C ALA A 128 5.72 2.95 -7.95
N SER A 129 5.78 3.56 -9.14
CA SER A 129 5.84 2.85 -10.42
C SER A 129 7.20 2.20 -10.72
N ALA A 130 8.30 2.72 -10.18
CA ALA A 130 9.64 2.16 -10.39
C ALA A 130 9.91 0.92 -9.51
N LEU A 131 9.15 0.72 -8.44
CA LEU A 131 9.20 -0.49 -7.63
C LEU A 131 8.64 -1.72 -8.36
N LYS A 132 8.20 -1.53 -9.59
CA LYS A 132 7.51 -2.52 -10.42
C LYS A 132 8.46 -3.37 -11.26
N THR A 133 9.72 -3.07 -11.34
CA THR A 133 10.60 -3.56 -12.42
C THR A 133 11.64 -4.59 -12.01
N ASP A 134 11.55 -5.19 -10.87
CA ASP A 134 12.57 -6.19 -10.48
C ASP A 134 12.01 -7.58 -10.25
#